data_64d75a2925b5006a14e39789d0c3f4e0
#
_entry.id   64d75a2925b5006a14e39789d0c3f4e0
#
_cell.length_a   1.000
_cell.length_b   1.000
_cell.length_c   1.000
_cell.angle_alpha   90.00
_cell.angle_beta   90.00
_cell.angle_gamma   90.00
#
_symmetry.space_group_name_H-M   'P 1'
#
loop_
_entity.id
_entity.type
_entity.pdbx_description
1 polymer ?
#
loop_
_entity_poly.entity_id
_entity_poly.type
_entity_poly.pdbx_seq_one_letter_code
_entity_poly.pdbx_strand_id
1 'polypeptide(L)' 'MLSDNIKTIRKNKGYSQEELASKLHVTRQTISKWENGVSQS' A
#
# COMPACT_ATOMS: atom_id res chain seq x y z
N MET A 1 1.29 10.61 7.02
CA MET A 1 2.20 10.34 5.92
C MET A 1 1.57 9.37 4.94
N LEU A 2 1.97 9.44 3.70
CA LEU A 2 1.36 8.61 2.68
C LEU A 2 1.55 7.12 2.96
N SER A 3 2.76 6.72 3.32
CA SER A 3 3.03 5.31 3.57
C SER A 3 2.24 4.78 4.75
N ASP A 4 2.13 5.59 5.79
CA ASP A 4 1.35 5.19 6.96
C ASP A 4 -0.13 5.08 6.60
N ASN A 5 -0.59 5.99 5.75
CA ASN A 5 -1.98 6.01 5.35
C ASN A 5 -2.35 4.73 4.60
N ILE A 6 -1.52 4.36 3.64
CA ILE A 6 -1.76 3.17 2.84
C ILE A 6 -1.79 1.93 3.73
N LYS A 7 -0.82 1.80 4.61
CA LYS A 7 -0.74 0.63 5.47
C LYS A 7 -1.95 0.59 6.42
N THR A 8 -2.30 1.73 6.98
CA THR A 8 -3.43 1.80 7.91
C THR A 8 -4.73 1.42 7.22
N ILE A 9 -4.96 1.97 6.04
CA ILE A 9 -6.17 1.66 5.30
C ILE A 9 -6.23 0.17 4.99
N ARG A 10 -5.12 -0.39 4.55
CA ARG A 10 -5.07 -1.80 4.21
C ARG A 10 -5.41 -2.67 5.41
N LYS A 11 -4.80 -2.37 6.54
CA LYS A 11 -5.02 -3.17 7.75
C LYS A 11 -6.43 -3.00 8.28
N ASN A 12 -6.97 -1.80 8.20
CA ASN A 12 -8.33 -1.56 8.68
C ASN A 12 -9.35 -2.35 7.88
N LYS A 13 -9.09 -2.55 6.60
CA LYS A 13 -10.00 -3.30 5.75
C LYS A 13 -9.66 -4.78 5.67
N GLY A 14 -8.56 -5.18 6.28
CA GLY A 14 -8.16 -6.58 6.28
C GLY A 14 -7.60 -7.05 4.95
N TYR A 15 -7.07 -6.15 4.16
CA TYR A 15 -6.50 -6.51 2.87
C TYR A 15 -5.03 -6.90 3.02
N SER A 16 -4.59 -7.86 2.20
CA SER A 16 -3.17 -8.08 2.00
C SER A 16 -2.64 -7.04 1.02
N GLN A 17 -1.31 -6.96 0.90
CA GLN A 17 -0.72 -6.05 -0.08
C GLN A 17 -1.20 -6.38 -1.49
N GLU A 18 -1.25 -7.67 -1.79
CA GLU A 18 -1.69 -8.11 -3.10
C GLU A 18 -3.15 -7.74 -3.34
N GLU A 19 -3.95 -7.88 -2.33
CA GLU A 19 -5.37 -7.57 -2.44
C GLU A 19 -5.58 -6.09 -2.71
N LEU A 20 -4.88 -5.26 -1.96
CA LEU A 20 -5.01 -3.81 -2.15
C LEU A 20 -4.50 -3.40 -3.53
N ALA A 21 -3.39 -4.00 -3.96
CA ALA A 21 -2.87 -3.69 -5.29
C ALA A 21 -3.90 -4.00 -6.36
N SER A 22 -4.56 -5.11 -6.24
CA SER A 22 -5.59 -5.50 -7.20
C SER A 22 -6.72 -4.48 -7.23
N LYS A 23 -7.13 -4.02 -6.07
CA LYS A 23 -8.24 -3.07 -5.99
C LYS A 23 -7.88 -1.72 -6.57
N LEU A 24 -6.62 -1.34 -6.48
CA LEU A 24 -6.16 -0.06 -7.00
C LEU A 24 -5.60 -0.17 -8.42
N HIS A 25 -5.61 -1.36 -8.98
CA HIS A 25 -5.08 -1.60 -10.33
C HIS A 25 -3.59 -1.25 -10.43
N VAL A 26 -2.86 -1.58 -9.40
CA VAL A 26 -1.40 -1.41 -9.37
C VAL A 26 -0.77 -2.74 -9.00
N THR A 27 0.55 -2.81 -9.08
CA THR A 27 1.25 -4.03 -8.71
C THR A 27 1.49 -4.07 -7.20
N ARG A 28 1.72 -5.29 -6.71
CA ARG A 28 2.06 -5.45 -5.29
C ARG A 28 3.34 -4.70 -4.96
N GLN A 29 4.26 -4.66 -5.89
CA GLN A 29 5.51 -3.92 -5.69
C GLN A 29 5.24 -2.45 -5.45
N THR A 30 4.27 -1.89 -6.15
CA THR A 30 3.90 -0.50 -5.96
C THR A 30 3.40 -0.26 -4.53
N ILE A 31 2.54 -1.15 -4.06
CA ILE A 31 2.03 -1.05 -2.69
C ILE A 31 3.19 -1.13 -1.70
N SER A 32 4.09 -2.06 -1.91
CA SER A 32 5.23 -2.22 -1.02
C SER A 32 6.09 -0.96 -0.97
N LYS A 33 6.32 -0.36 -2.13
CA LYS A 33 7.09 0.88 -2.18
C LYS A 33 6.39 2.00 -1.41
N TRP A 34 5.09 2.10 -1.59
CA TRP A 34 4.34 3.15 -0.90
C TRP A 34 4.38 2.97 0.60
N GLU A 35 4.24 1.73 1.05
CA GLU A 35 4.24 1.45 2.49
C GLU A 35 5.62 1.67 3.10
N ASN A 36 6.65 1.49 2.32
CA ASN A 36 8.01 1.72 2.81
C ASN A 36 8.45 3.18 2.69
N GLY A 37 7.63 4.00 2.09
CA GLY A 37 7.92 5.41 2.00
C GLY A 37 9.06 5.74 1.05
N VAL A 38 9.27 4.93 0.04
CA VAL A 38 10.39 5.11 -0.87
C VAL A 38 10.25 6.39 -1.68
N SER A 39 9.04 6.79 -1.92
CA SER A 39 8.77 7.88 -2.85
C SER A 39 9.35 9.22 -2.43
N GLN A 40 9.60 9.40 -1.14
CA GLN A 40 10.04 10.70 -0.69
C GLN A 40 11.54 10.89 -0.73
N SER A 41 12.30 9.89 -1.01
CA SER A 41 13.74 10.03 -1.02
C SER A 41 14.27 10.82 -2.20
#